data_a86d04ea856bdaca7e2a70fab1a22f6d
#
_entry.id   a86d04ea856bdaca7e2a70fab1a22f6d
#
_cell.length_a   1.000
_cell.length_b   1.000
_cell.length_c   1.000
_cell.angle_alpha   90.00
_cell.angle_beta   90.00
_cell.angle_gamma   90.00
#
_symmetry.space_group_name_H-M   'P 1'
#
loop_
_entity.id
_entity.type
_entity.pdbx_description
1 polymer ?
#
loop_
_entity_poly.entity_id
_entity_poly.type
_entity_poly.pdbx_seq_one_letter_code
_entity_poly.pdbx_strand_id
1 'polypeptide(L)'
;MAHIYSHLFGIPATTLRLFTVYGLWGRPDMAPMIFAKSILNNEVIKVFNNGEMIRDFTYIDDVAEVIYRCSFKPAIPNIDFDRNNPDPSTSFAPHRIFNVVNSNAIKLIEFIESLENVFGKKAIKIFKTIQDGDVKETLSNSAAIQKWIDYRPSTSFDEGIKCFAEWYTKFFKDEI
;
A
#
# COMPACT_ATOMS: atom_id res chain seq x y z
N MET A 1 -4.39 20.77 5.69
CA MET A 1 -4.63 20.96 7.14
C MET A 1 -3.35 20.73 7.95
N ALA A 2 -2.68 19.58 7.89
CA ALA A 2 -1.44 19.31 8.66
C ALA A 2 -0.36 20.41 8.53
N HIS A 3 -0.06 20.87 7.31
CA HIS A 3 0.89 21.95 7.07
C HIS A 3 0.54 23.26 7.78
N ILE A 4 -0.76 23.62 7.82
CA ILE A 4 -1.21 24.86 8.47
C ILE A 4 -0.90 24.80 9.98
N TYR A 5 -1.22 23.68 10.63
CA TYR A 5 -0.92 23.49 12.05
C TYR A 5 0.58 23.45 12.33
N SER A 6 1.33 22.77 11.48
CA SER A 6 2.79 22.77 11.56
C SER A 6 3.37 24.17 11.47
N HIS A 7 2.87 25.00 10.55
CA HIS A 7 3.32 26.37 10.38
C HIS A 7 2.93 27.29 11.57
N LEU A 8 1.68 27.23 12.01
CA LEU A 8 1.16 28.14 13.03
C LEU A 8 1.70 27.82 14.45
N PHE A 9 1.88 26.53 14.73
CA PHE A 9 2.18 26.05 16.08
C PHE A 9 3.54 25.37 16.20
N GLY A 10 4.33 25.32 15.12
CA GLY A 10 5.63 24.69 15.13
C GLY A 10 5.58 23.16 15.34
N ILE A 11 4.42 22.53 15.14
CA ILE A 11 4.24 21.10 15.38
C ILE A 11 4.92 20.30 14.26
N PRO A 12 5.91 19.44 14.56
CA PRO A 12 6.47 18.56 13.55
C PRO A 12 5.41 17.60 12.99
N ALA A 13 5.18 17.64 11.68
CA ALA A 13 4.17 16.84 11.02
C ALA A 13 4.74 16.06 9.83
N THR A 14 4.75 14.75 9.93
CA THR A 14 5.08 13.85 8.82
C THR A 14 3.81 13.23 8.27
N THR A 15 3.51 13.49 7.01
CA THR A 15 2.37 12.91 6.29
C THR A 15 2.85 11.74 5.45
N LEU A 16 2.33 10.55 5.69
CA LEU A 16 2.62 9.35 4.90
C LEU A 16 1.46 9.07 3.93
N ARG A 17 1.76 9.01 2.65
CA ARG A 17 0.83 8.59 1.60
C ARG A 17 1.04 7.10 1.34
N LEU A 18 0.17 6.29 1.91
CA LEU A 18 0.17 4.85 1.70
C LEU A 18 -0.54 4.55 0.38
N PHE A 19 0.03 3.62 -0.39
CA PHE A 19 -0.58 3.10 -1.62
C PHE A 19 -1.37 1.83 -1.30
N THR A 20 -1.29 0.78 -2.13
CA THR A 20 -2.04 -0.44 -1.86
C THR A 20 -1.33 -1.28 -0.81
N VAL A 21 -1.75 -1.11 0.44
CA VAL A 21 -1.24 -1.93 1.56
C VAL A 21 -2.03 -3.24 1.63
N TYR A 22 -1.32 -4.36 1.80
CA TYR A 22 -1.93 -5.67 1.98
C TYR A 22 -1.25 -6.42 3.14
N GLY A 23 -1.91 -7.44 3.64
CA GLY A 23 -1.40 -8.25 4.75
C GLY A 23 -2.47 -8.51 5.80
N LEU A 24 -2.02 -8.84 7.00
CA LEU A 24 -2.85 -9.18 8.15
C LEU A 24 -3.76 -8.00 8.53
N TRP A 25 -4.97 -8.34 9.00
CA TRP A 25 -5.95 -7.36 9.46
C TRP A 25 -6.38 -6.33 8.42
N GLY A 26 -6.28 -6.70 7.14
CA GLY A 26 -6.74 -5.88 6.03
C GLY A 26 -8.23 -5.58 6.11
N ARG A 27 -8.64 -4.44 5.52
CA ARG A 27 -10.07 -4.08 5.45
C ARG A 27 -10.83 -5.10 4.61
N PRO A 28 -12.02 -5.56 5.07
CA PRO A 28 -12.78 -6.61 4.38
C PRO A 28 -13.24 -6.24 2.95
N ASP A 29 -13.38 -4.93 2.68
CA ASP A 29 -13.81 -4.38 1.39
C ASP A 29 -12.66 -4.18 0.38
N MET A 30 -11.42 -4.51 0.75
CA MET A 30 -10.26 -4.42 -0.13
C MET A 30 -10.05 -5.72 -0.94
N ALA A 31 -9.52 -5.56 -2.15
CA ALA A 31 -9.31 -6.66 -3.09
C ALA A 31 -8.60 -7.90 -2.50
N PRO A 32 -7.52 -7.80 -1.70
CA PRO A 32 -6.91 -8.98 -1.10
C PRO A 32 -7.86 -9.82 -0.25
N MET A 33 -8.67 -9.16 0.59
CA MET A 33 -9.64 -9.84 1.48
C MET A 33 -10.80 -10.43 0.69
N ILE A 34 -11.35 -9.68 -0.27
CA ILE A 34 -12.43 -10.14 -1.15
C ILE A 34 -11.98 -11.36 -1.95
N PHE A 35 -10.78 -11.32 -2.55
CA PHE A 35 -10.29 -12.42 -3.37
C PHE A 35 -9.99 -13.66 -2.53
N ALA A 36 -9.37 -13.52 -1.36
CA ALA A 36 -9.14 -14.65 -0.46
C ALA A 36 -10.45 -15.33 -0.08
N LYS A 37 -11.46 -14.55 0.35
CA LYS A 37 -12.79 -15.07 0.68
C LYS A 37 -13.41 -15.81 -0.50
N SER A 38 -13.43 -15.17 -1.67
CA SER A 38 -14.09 -15.75 -2.85
C SER A 38 -13.39 -17.02 -3.35
N ILE A 39 -12.05 -17.08 -3.32
CA ILE A 39 -11.31 -18.29 -3.72
C ILE A 39 -11.63 -19.44 -2.77
N LEU A 40 -11.59 -19.20 -1.46
CA LEU A 40 -11.81 -20.24 -0.47
C LEU A 40 -13.25 -20.77 -0.48
N ASN A 41 -14.23 -19.90 -0.72
CA ASN A 41 -15.66 -20.24 -0.77
C ASN A 41 -16.17 -20.65 -2.15
N ASN A 42 -15.30 -20.72 -3.18
CA ASN A 42 -15.68 -20.97 -4.57
C ASN A 42 -16.71 -19.94 -5.11
N GLU A 43 -16.58 -18.69 -4.67
CA GLU A 43 -17.38 -17.58 -5.15
C GLU A 43 -16.74 -16.91 -6.37
N VAL A 44 -17.54 -16.17 -7.13
CA VAL A 44 -17.09 -15.48 -8.35
C VAL A 44 -16.31 -14.22 -8.01
N ILE A 45 -15.12 -14.07 -8.58
CA ILE A 45 -14.32 -12.84 -8.58
C ILE A 45 -14.60 -12.03 -9.84
N LYS A 46 -14.95 -10.74 -9.66
CA LYS A 46 -15.03 -9.78 -10.77
C LYS A 46 -13.64 -9.19 -11.01
N VAL A 47 -13.07 -9.46 -12.18
CA VAL A 47 -11.74 -8.99 -12.57
C VAL A 47 -11.90 -7.83 -13.54
N PHE A 48 -11.74 -6.61 -13.07
CA PHE A 48 -11.87 -5.40 -13.88
C PHE A 48 -10.66 -5.16 -14.78
N ASN A 49 -10.88 -4.42 -15.88
CA ASN A 49 -9.88 -4.16 -16.92
C ASN A 49 -9.12 -5.42 -17.35
N ASN A 50 -9.82 -6.55 -17.46
CA ASN A 50 -9.24 -7.86 -17.78
C ASN A 50 -8.04 -8.27 -16.92
N GLY A 51 -7.91 -7.71 -15.72
CA GLY A 51 -6.79 -7.97 -14.82
C GLY A 51 -5.50 -7.20 -15.11
N GLU A 52 -5.53 -6.30 -16.09
CA GLU A 52 -4.37 -5.51 -16.53
C GLU A 52 -4.12 -4.26 -15.65
N MET A 53 -4.90 -4.08 -14.59
CA MET A 53 -4.66 -2.99 -13.63
C MET A 53 -3.38 -3.25 -12.86
N ILE A 54 -2.53 -2.22 -12.77
CA ILE A 54 -1.23 -2.31 -12.10
C ILE A 54 -1.30 -1.56 -10.76
N ARG A 55 -0.87 -2.21 -9.69
CA ARG A 55 -0.79 -1.63 -8.35
C ARG A 55 0.55 -1.93 -7.71
N ASP A 56 1.06 -0.96 -6.97
CA ASP A 56 2.22 -1.16 -6.10
C ASP A 56 1.70 -1.66 -4.75
N PHE A 57 1.95 -2.94 -4.47
CA PHE A 57 1.53 -3.61 -3.25
C PHE A 57 2.64 -3.55 -2.20
N THR A 58 2.34 -2.99 -1.05
CA THR A 58 3.28 -2.92 0.08
C THR A 58 2.76 -3.76 1.24
N TYR A 59 3.61 -4.65 1.76
CA TYR A 59 3.23 -5.50 2.88
C TYR A 59 3.08 -4.70 4.18
N ILE A 60 2.12 -5.09 5.01
CA ILE A 60 1.74 -4.31 6.20
C ILE A 60 2.89 -4.12 7.19
N ASP A 61 3.76 -5.11 7.40
CA ASP A 61 4.86 -5.00 8.35
C ASP A 61 5.91 -3.99 7.88
N ASP A 62 6.17 -3.89 6.57
CA ASP A 62 7.02 -2.85 6.01
C ASP A 62 6.44 -1.45 6.28
N VAL A 63 5.11 -1.30 6.15
CA VAL A 63 4.43 -0.03 6.45
C VAL A 63 4.51 0.30 7.94
N ALA A 64 4.31 -0.69 8.79
CA ALA A 64 4.42 -0.53 10.25
C ALA A 64 5.84 -0.09 10.66
N GLU A 65 6.87 -0.68 10.06
CA GLU A 65 8.27 -0.30 10.30
C GLU A 65 8.56 1.13 9.82
N VAL A 66 8.03 1.55 8.66
CA VAL A 66 8.12 2.94 8.21
C VAL A 66 7.50 3.90 9.22
N ILE A 67 6.30 3.61 9.71
CA ILE A 67 5.61 4.45 10.70
C ILE A 67 6.42 4.51 12.00
N TYR A 68 6.90 3.37 12.47
CA TYR A 68 7.71 3.25 13.68
C TYR A 68 8.97 4.11 13.58
N ARG A 69 9.75 3.99 12.50
CA ARG A 69 10.96 4.80 12.29
C ARG A 69 10.66 6.29 12.17
N CYS A 70 9.58 6.66 11.49
CA CYS A 70 9.16 8.06 11.39
C CYS A 70 8.84 8.67 12.76
N SER A 71 8.35 7.88 13.72
CA SER A 71 8.03 8.38 15.07
C SER A 71 9.26 8.85 15.85
N PHE A 72 10.44 8.31 15.53
CA PHE A 72 11.72 8.73 16.13
C PHE A 72 12.45 9.80 15.31
N LYS A 73 11.95 10.14 14.12
CA LYS A 73 12.57 11.15 13.25
C LYS A 73 11.53 12.18 12.81
N PRO A 74 11.15 13.09 13.70
CA PRO A 74 10.16 14.11 13.43
C PRO A 74 10.58 15.01 12.26
N ALA A 75 9.60 15.54 11.53
CA ALA A 75 9.83 16.47 10.44
C ALA A 75 10.54 17.73 10.92
N ILE A 76 11.49 18.20 10.12
CA ILE A 76 12.21 19.47 10.35
C ILE A 76 11.94 20.42 9.18
N PRO A 77 12.03 21.74 9.38
CA PRO A 77 11.95 22.73 8.30
C PRO A 77 12.95 22.43 7.19
N ASN A 78 12.55 22.70 5.94
CA ASN A 78 13.50 22.77 4.83
C ASN A 78 14.05 24.19 4.76
N ILE A 79 15.31 24.37 5.13
CA ILE A 79 15.97 25.70 5.14
C ILE A 79 16.21 26.22 3.71
N ASP A 80 16.30 25.32 2.73
CA ASP A 80 16.49 25.65 1.30
C ASP A 80 15.17 25.73 0.53
N PHE A 81 14.03 25.89 1.24
CA PHE A 81 12.72 25.94 0.62
C PHE A 81 12.57 27.18 -0.25
N ASP A 82 12.51 26.98 -1.58
CA ASP A 82 12.29 28.06 -2.54
C ASP A 82 10.78 28.27 -2.78
N ARG A 83 10.26 29.46 -2.46
CA ARG A 83 8.88 29.81 -2.69
C ARG A 83 8.51 30.01 -4.15
N ASN A 84 9.50 30.30 -5.01
CA ASN A 84 9.28 30.51 -6.44
C ASN A 84 9.30 29.18 -7.21
N ASN A 85 9.97 28.16 -6.65
CA ASN A 85 10.02 26.79 -7.20
C ASN A 85 9.83 25.77 -6.08
N PRO A 86 8.63 25.67 -5.49
CA PRO A 86 8.42 24.87 -4.29
C PRO A 86 8.43 23.36 -4.58
N ASP A 87 9.16 22.61 -3.77
CA ASP A 87 8.95 21.17 -3.63
C ASP A 87 7.74 20.91 -2.72
N PRO A 88 6.61 20.39 -3.24
CA PRO A 88 5.38 20.22 -2.46
C PRO A 88 5.50 19.18 -1.35
N SER A 89 6.56 18.37 -1.34
CA SER A 89 6.82 17.37 -0.30
C SER A 89 7.49 17.95 0.94
N THR A 90 7.99 19.18 0.87
CA THR A 90 8.71 19.87 1.96
C THR A 90 8.11 21.24 2.23
N SER A 91 8.59 21.93 3.26
CA SER A 91 8.14 23.27 3.63
C SER A 91 9.19 23.99 4.48
N PHE A 92 9.07 25.32 4.55
CA PHE A 92 9.76 26.14 5.56
C PHE A 92 9.25 25.91 7.00
N ALA A 93 8.06 25.27 7.15
CA ALA A 93 7.58 24.73 8.43
C ALA A 93 8.10 23.28 8.63
N PRO A 94 8.07 22.75 9.87
CA PRO A 94 8.47 21.37 10.13
C PRO A 94 7.42 20.36 9.62
N HIS A 95 7.17 20.39 8.31
CA HIS A 95 6.21 19.53 7.62
C HIS A 95 6.85 18.81 6.44
N ARG A 96 6.60 17.50 6.35
CA ARG A 96 7.07 16.65 5.26
C ARG A 96 5.98 15.71 4.79
N ILE A 97 6.00 15.41 3.48
CA ILE A 97 5.10 14.44 2.87
C ILE A 97 5.95 13.37 2.20
N PHE A 98 5.67 12.10 2.48
CA PHE A 98 6.35 10.98 1.87
C PHE A 98 5.37 9.97 1.28
N ASN A 99 5.72 9.42 0.13
CA ASN A 99 5.05 8.25 -0.41
C ASN A 99 5.69 6.99 0.17
N VAL A 100 4.86 6.03 0.56
CA VAL A 100 5.29 4.74 1.09
C VAL A 100 4.82 3.66 0.12
N VAL A 101 5.77 3.11 -0.63
CA VAL A 101 5.57 2.06 -1.63
C VAL A 101 6.74 1.10 -1.61
N ASN A 102 6.50 -0.14 -2.03
CA ASN A 102 7.56 -1.14 -2.19
C ASN A 102 8.34 -0.96 -3.50
N SER A 103 7.83 -0.12 -4.42
CA SER A 103 8.39 0.10 -5.76
C SER A 103 8.46 -1.19 -6.59
N ASN A 104 7.52 -2.09 -6.37
CA ASN A 104 7.33 -3.33 -7.12
C ASN A 104 5.87 -3.45 -7.56
N ALA A 105 5.59 -2.95 -8.74
CA ALA A 105 4.24 -2.93 -9.30
C ALA A 105 3.86 -4.29 -9.89
N ILE A 106 2.66 -4.75 -9.60
CA ILE A 106 2.15 -6.06 -9.98
C ILE A 106 0.80 -5.90 -10.66
N LYS A 107 0.52 -6.70 -11.67
CA LYS A 107 -0.80 -6.78 -12.29
C LYS A 107 -1.80 -7.45 -11.35
N LEU A 108 -3.04 -7.00 -11.43
CA LEU A 108 -4.13 -7.58 -10.64
C LEU A 108 -4.31 -9.08 -10.90
N ILE A 109 -4.10 -9.51 -12.15
CA ILE A 109 -4.18 -10.94 -12.49
C ILE A 109 -3.10 -11.76 -11.80
N GLU A 110 -1.86 -11.27 -11.75
CA GLU A 110 -0.73 -11.92 -11.06
C GLU A 110 -0.98 -12.03 -9.56
N PHE A 111 -1.61 -10.98 -8.96
CA PHE A 111 -2.04 -11.02 -7.57
C PHE A 111 -3.02 -12.17 -7.31
N ILE A 112 -4.04 -12.33 -8.17
CA ILE A 112 -5.03 -13.41 -8.05
C ILE A 112 -4.36 -14.78 -8.21
N GLU A 113 -3.47 -14.94 -9.19
CA GLU A 113 -2.76 -16.18 -9.44
C GLU A 113 -1.86 -16.59 -8.26
N SER A 114 -1.22 -15.62 -7.60
CA SER A 114 -0.43 -15.87 -6.40
C SER A 114 -1.30 -16.37 -5.24
N LEU A 115 -2.50 -15.81 -5.05
CA LEU A 115 -3.46 -16.32 -4.06
C LEU A 115 -3.95 -17.74 -4.41
N GLU A 116 -4.25 -18.00 -5.69
CA GLU A 116 -4.65 -19.34 -6.16
C GLU A 116 -3.57 -20.39 -5.83
N ASN A 117 -2.30 -20.03 -6.07
CA ASN A 117 -1.17 -20.93 -5.84
C ASN A 117 -1.00 -21.25 -4.34
N VAL A 118 -1.11 -20.23 -3.47
CA VAL A 118 -0.93 -20.44 -2.03
C VAL A 118 -2.11 -21.16 -1.40
N PHE A 119 -3.35 -20.89 -1.83
CA PHE A 119 -4.55 -21.59 -1.33
C PHE A 119 -4.74 -22.97 -1.99
N GLY A 120 -4.02 -23.28 -3.08
CA GLY A 120 -4.22 -24.52 -3.83
C GLY A 120 -5.60 -24.62 -4.50
N LYS A 121 -6.28 -23.51 -4.71
CA LYS A 121 -7.63 -23.41 -5.30
C LYS A 121 -7.65 -22.41 -6.45
N LYS A 122 -8.40 -22.70 -7.52
CA LYS A 122 -8.59 -21.79 -8.63
C LYS A 122 -9.78 -20.86 -8.40
N ALA A 123 -9.59 -19.59 -8.72
CA ALA A 123 -10.64 -18.58 -8.69
C ALA A 123 -11.63 -18.75 -9.86
N ILE A 124 -12.90 -18.56 -9.59
CA ILE A 124 -13.93 -18.44 -10.63
C ILE A 124 -13.94 -16.97 -11.06
N LYS A 125 -13.34 -16.66 -12.22
CA LYS A 125 -13.12 -15.28 -12.69
C LYS A 125 -14.17 -14.87 -13.71
N ILE A 126 -14.77 -13.69 -13.55
CA ILE A 126 -15.56 -13.00 -14.57
C ILE A 126 -14.84 -11.71 -14.92
N PHE A 127 -14.36 -11.62 -16.15
CA PHE A 127 -13.67 -10.45 -16.66
C PHE A 127 -14.66 -9.34 -17.02
N LYS A 128 -14.34 -8.11 -16.62
CA LYS A 128 -15.13 -6.90 -16.84
C LYS A 128 -14.26 -5.80 -17.44
N THR A 129 -14.90 -4.89 -18.14
CA THR A 129 -14.28 -3.63 -18.56
C THR A 129 -13.88 -2.80 -17.33
N ILE A 130 -12.97 -1.85 -17.53
CA ILE A 130 -12.60 -0.90 -16.48
C ILE A 130 -13.82 -0.13 -16.00
N GLN A 131 -13.91 0.14 -14.70
CA GLN A 131 -14.99 0.96 -14.13
C GLN A 131 -14.69 2.44 -14.35
N ASP A 132 -15.75 3.24 -14.50
CA ASP A 132 -15.62 4.69 -14.59
C ASP A 132 -14.98 5.25 -13.32
N GLY A 133 -13.95 6.08 -13.50
CA GLY A 133 -13.20 6.67 -12.40
C GLY A 133 -12.09 5.78 -11.80
N ASP A 134 -11.95 4.53 -12.25
CA ASP A 134 -10.84 3.68 -11.80
C ASP A 134 -9.53 4.00 -12.56
N VAL A 135 -8.41 3.86 -11.87
CA VAL A 135 -7.08 4.20 -12.40
C VAL A 135 -6.39 2.93 -12.90
N LYS A 136 -5.90 2.96 -14.14
CA LYS A 136 -5.21 1.80 -14.74
C LYS A 136 -3.96 1.41 -13.99
N GLU A 137 -3.21 2.40 -13.51
CA GLU A 137 -1.91 2.20 -12.88
C GLU A 137 -1.70 3.17 -11.71
N THR A 138 -1.19 2.67 -10.57
CA THR A 138 -0.76 3.48 -9.45
C THR A 138 0.67 3.13 -9.09
N LEU A 139 1.60 4.01 -9.45
CA LEU A 139 3.02 3.89 -9.18
C LEU A 139 3.51 5.11 -8.41
N SER A 140 4.54 4.92 -7.64
CA SER A 140 5.21 6.01 -6.95
C SER A 140 6.67 5.68 -6.63
N ASN A 141 7.39 6.71 -6.19
CA ASN A 141 8.77 6.60 -5.75
C ASN A 141 8.84 6.84 -4.24
N SER A 142 9.49 5.93 -3.52
CA SER A 142 9.72 5.99 -2.07
C SER A 142 11.15 6.40 -1.68
N ALA A 143 12.00 6.85 -2.63
CA ALA A 143 13.40 7.18 -2.35
C ALA A 143 13.56 8.25 -1.26
N ALA A 144 12.65 9.23 -1.20
CA ALA A 144 12.70 10.30 -0.20
C ALA A 144 12.48 9.76 1.23
N ILE A 145 11.50 8.87 1.44
CA ILE A 145 11.27 8.28 2.76
C ILE A 145 12.39 7.31 3.12
N GLN A 146 12.87 6.50 2.18
CA GLN A 146 13.97 5.56 2.41
C GLN A 146 15.22 6.30 2.90
N LYS A 147 15.58 7.40 2.24
CA LYS A 147 16.70 8.26 2.67
C LYS A 147 16.41 8.92 4.03
N TRP A 148 15.16 9.31 4.28
CA TRP A 148 14.79 10.01 5.52
C TRP A 148 14.94 9.11 6.74
N ILE A 149 14.46 7.86 6.69
CA ILE A 149 14.45 6.94 7.83
C ILE A 149 15.52 5.85 7.78
N ASP A 150 16.38 5.86 6.74
CA ASP A 150 17.38 4.82 6.49
C ASP A 150 16.75 3.39 6.51
N TYR A 151 15.65 3.24 5.77
CA TYR A 151 14.94 1.97 5.66
C TYR A 151 14.24 1.86 4.31
N ARG A 152 14.25 0.68 3.74
CA ARG A 152 13.56 0.33 2.51
C ARG A 152 12.62 -0.85 2.76
N PRO A 153 11.32 -0.76 2.39
CA PRO A 153 10.44 -1.92 2.30
C PRO A 153 11.13 -3.06 1.53
N SER A 154 11.15 -4.26 2.09
CA SER A 154 11.95 -5.37 1.55
C SER A 154 11.20 -6.69 1.48
N THR A 155 10.00 -6.77 2.06
CA THR A 155 9.17 -7.98 1.97
C THR A 155 8.82 -8.26 0.52
N SER A 156 9.25 -9.43 0.02
CA SER A 156 8.89 -9.86 -1.33
C SER A 156 7.38 -10.09 -1.43
N PHE A 157 6.84 -9.93 -2.64
CA PHE A 157 5.40 -10.14 -2.85
C PHE A 157 4.97 -11.55 -2.48
N ASP A 158 5.74 -12.56 -2.89
CA ASP A 158 5.44 -13.97 -2.62
C ASP A 158 5.46 -14.29 -1.11
N GLU A 159 6.43 -13.73 -0.38
CA GLU A 159 6.49 -13.88 1.08
C GLU A 159 5.28 -13.23 1.75
N GLY A 160 4.95 -11.99 1.39
CA GLY A 160 3.80 -11.29 1.94
C GLY A 160 2.48 -11.99 1.66
N ILE A 161 2.28 -12.55 0.45
CA ILE A 161 1.09 -13.32 0.08
C ILE A 161 1.01 -14.62 0.90
N LYS A 162 2.12 -15.30 1.11
CA LYS A 162 2.17 -16.50 1.94
C LYS A 162 1.76 -16.20 3.38
N CYS A 163 2.36 -15.19 4.00
CA CYS A 163 2.03 -14.76 5.36
C CYS A 163 0.55 -14.35 5.48
N PHE A 164 0.04 -13.60 4.49
CA PHE A 164 -1.36 -13.21 4.44
C PHE A 164 -2.29 -14.42 4.37
N ALA A 165 -2.01 -15.39 3.48
CA ALA A 165 -2.84 -16.56 3.29
C ALA A 165 -2.84 -17.49 4.52
N GLU A 166 -1.69 -17.69 5.16
CA GLU A 166 -1.58 -18.45 6.40
C GLU A 166 -2.41 -17.82 7.52
N TRP A 167 -2.29 -16.50 7.70
CA TRP A 167 -3.10 -15.76 8.66
C TRP A 167 -4.59 -15.86 8.34
N TYR A 168 -4.97 -15.62 7.07
CA TYR A 168 -6.38 -15.62 6.65
C TYR A 168 -7.03 -16.98 6.94
N THR A 169 -6.39 -18.07 6.52
CA THR A 169 -6.89 -19.42 6.73
C THR A 169 -7.03 -19.75 8.23
N LYS A 170 -6.08 -19.31 9.05
CA LYS A 170 -6.11 -19.55 10.51
C LYS A 170 -7.19 -18.72 11.19
N PHE A 171 -7.34 -17.45 10.81
CA PHE A 171 -8.27 -16.51 11.47
C PHE A 171 -9.72 -16.77 11.10
N PHE A 172 -9.99 -17.06 9.82
CA PHE A 172 -11.34 -17.32 9.31
C PHE A 172 -11.65 -18.81 9.19
N LYS A 173 -10.99 -19.67 9.97
CA LYS A 173 -11.12 -21.12 9.90
C LYS A 173 -12.58 -21.60 9.99
N ASP A 174 -13.40 -20.93 10.77
CA ASP A 174 -14.81 -21.30 11.00
C ASP A 174 -15.78 -20.68 9.97
N GLU A 175 -15.27 -19.85 9.04
CA GLU A 175 -16.05 -19.17 8.00
C GLU A 175 -15.73 -19.69 6.56
N ILE A 176 -14.86 -20.70 6.43
CA ILE A 176 -14.36 -21.24 5.15
C ILE A 176 -14.98 -22.62 4.87
#